data_015f9e4119de125cdbed0189fafd12ea
#
_entry.id   015f9e4119de125cdbed0189fafd12ea
#
_cell.length_a   1.000
_cell.length_b   1.000
_cell.length_c   1.000
_cell.angle_alpha   90.00
_cell.angle_beta   90.00
_cell.angle_gamma   90.00
#
_symmetry.space_group_name_H-M   'P 1'
#
loop_
_entity.id
_entity.type
_entity.pdbx_description
1 polymer ?
#
loop_
_entity_poly.entity_id
_entity_poly.type
_entity_poly.pdbx_seq_one_letter_code
_entity_poly.pdbx_strand_id
1 'polypeptide(L)'
;AVDSPSPRVLAEAYKFCSKPGIINSVSMEGDKIDILFPIVAANPGWEVVALLGDDTGIPQTAEKRLAVFAEIMEKAKQYNIDPSRIHIDPLIEMLCTSEDGISMIVEVISTIRKQYPTIHITAAVSNISFNLPVRKLVNLGFTVLAMNAGLDSAILDPLNRDMMGLIYATEALLGLDDYCMEYISAYREGLIGPVKTE
;
A
#
# COMPACT_ATOMS: atom_id res chain seq x y z
N ALA A 1 2.32 -10.97 6.26
CA ALA A 1 3.28 -10.68 5.20
C ALA A 1 4.66 -11.22 5.55
N VAL A 2 5.43 -11.65 4.54
CA VAL A 2 6.87 -11.87 4.68
C VAL A 2 7.59 -10.66 4.09
N ASP A 3 8.51 -10.06 4.85
CA ASP A 3 9.15 -8.78 4.51
C ASP A 3 10.67 -8.89 4.58
N SER A 4 11.33 -8.56 3.48
CA SER A 4 12.79 -8.50 3.39
C SER A 4 13.23 -7.70 2.15
N PRO A 5 14.32 -6.93 2.22
CA PRO A 5 14.92 -6.30 1.05
C PRO A 5 15.56 -7.30 0.08
N SER A 6 15.85 -8.53 0.54
CA SER A 6 16.49 -9.58 -0.25
C SER A 6 15.47 -10.53 -0.87
N PRO A 7 15.37 -10.60 -2.21
CA PRO A 7 14.45 -11.51 -2.89
C PRO A 7 14.79 -12.99 -2.61
N ARG A 8 16.06 -13.31 -2.38
CA ARG A 8 16.51 -14.68 -2.05
C ARG A 8 16.06 -15.10 -0.66
N VAL A 9 16.02 -14.18 0.31
CA VAL A 9 15.47 -14.45 1.65
C VAL A 9 13.96 -14.67 1.55
N LEU A 10 13.23 -13.85 0.79
CA LEU A 10 11.79 -14.01 0.56
C LEU A 10 11.46 -15.34 -0.13
N ALA A 11 12.27 -15.75 -1.12
CA ALA A 11 12.13 -17.01 -1.84
C ALA A 11 12.29 -18.26 -0.93
N GLU A 12 12.91 -18.11 0.22
CA GLU A 12 13.00 -19.18 1.22
C GLU A 12 11.97 -18.99 2.34
N ALA A 13 11.77 -17.75 2.82
CA ALA A 13 10.94 -17.46 3.98
C ALA A 13 9.46 -17.85 3.78
N TYR A 14 8.89 -17.65 2.60
CA TYR A 14 7.49 -17.96 2.33
C TYR A 14 7.16 -19.44 2.57
N LYS A 15 8.13 -20.35 2.40
CA LYS A 15 7.97 -21.80 2.59
C LYS A 15 7.68 -22.19 4.04
N PHE A 16 8.00 -21.35 5.00
CA PHE A 16 7.76 -21.58 6.42
C PHE A 16 6.42 -21.07 6.89
N CYS A 17 5.64 -20.42 6.02
CA CYS A 17 4.33 -19.93 6.36
C CYS A 17 3.29 -21.05 6.30
N SER A 18 2.46 -21.16 7.32
CA SER A 18 1.39 -22.16 7.41
C SER A 18 0.19 -21.85 6.50
N LYS A 19 0.09 -20.60 6.04
CA LYS A 19 -0.98 -20.11 5.15
C LYS A 19 -0.38 -19.16 4.13
N PRO A 20 -0.99 -19.03 2.94
CA PRO A 20 -0.64 -17.97 1.99
C PRO A 20 -0.76 -16.58 2.62
N GLY A 21 -0.02 -15.64 2.07
CA GLY A 21 0.02 -14.25 2.54
C GLY A 21 0.60 -13.35 1.46
N ILE A 22 1.25 -12.27 1.88
CA ILE A 22 1.81 -11.25 0.99
C ILE A 22 3.33 -11.30 1.05
N ILE A 23 4.00 -11.31 -0.10
CA ILE A 23 5.45 -11.15 -0.24
C ILE A 23 5.74 -9.65 -0.38
N ASN A 24 6.50 -9.09 0.54
CA ASN A 24 6.93 -7.68 0.54
C ASN A 24 8.46 -7.63 0.44
N SER A 25 9.03 -7.27 -0.71
CA SER A 25 8.42 -6.77 -1.91
C SER A 25 9.21 -7.13 -3.17
N VAL A 26 8.68 -6.82 -4.33
CA VAL A 26 9.38 -6.75 -5.61
C VAL A 26 9.52 -5.31 -6.07
N SER A 27 10.45 -5.06 -6.99
CA SER A 27 10.60 -3.81 -7.74
C SER A 27 11.30 -4.11 -9.05
N MET A 28 11.43 -3.12 -9.93
CA MET A 28 12.23 -3.26 -11.15
C MET A 28 13.76 -3.16 -10.89
N GLU A 29 14.19 -3.22 -9.61
CA GLU A 29 15.60 -3.27 -9.24
C GLU A 29 16.17 -4.67 -9.37
N GLY A 30 17.26 -4.81 -10.12
CA GLY A 30 18.01 -6.05 -10.27
C GLY A 30 17.15 -7.22 -10.73
N ASP A 31 17.25 -8.35 -10.02
CA ASP A 31 16.59 -9.62 -10.35
C ASP A 31 15.36 -9.94 -9.48
N LYS A 32 14.84 -8.97 -8.72
CA LYS A 32 13.75 -9.18 -7.73
C LYS A 32 12.49 -9.78 -8.36
N ILE A 33 12.03 -9.23 -9.48
CA ILE A 33 10.85 -9.74 -10.20
C ILE A 33 11.10 -11.14 -10.74
N ASP A 34 12.25 -11.35 -11.37
CA ASP A 34 12.57 -12.62 -12.01
C ASP A 34 12.76 -13.78 -11.00
N ILE A 35 13.07 -13.47 -9.73
CA ILE A 35 13.11 -14.44 -8.63
C ILE A 35 11.72 -14.68 -8.04
N LEU A 36 10.93 -13.62 -7.78
CA LEU A 36 9.73 -13.72 -6.93
C LEU A 36 8.44 -13.93 -7.73
N PHE A 37 8.31 -13.37 -8.94
CA PHE A 37 7.11 -13.58 -9.75
C PHE A 37 6.87 -15.05 -10.14
N PRO A 38 7.88 -15.88 -10.48
CA PRO A 38 7.68 -17.33 -10.64
C PRO A 38 7.08 -18.00 -9.40
N ILE A 39 7.49 -17.57 -8.20
CA ILE A 39 6.97 -18.10 -6.94
C ILE A 39 5.50 -17.71 -6.75
N VAL A 40 5.17 -16.43 -6.95
CA VAL A 40 3.79 -15.94 -6.87
C VAL A 40 2.90 -16.65 -7.90
N ALA A 41 3.37 -16.80 -9.15
CA ALA A 41 2.65 -17.48 -10.20
C ALA A 41 2.35 -18.96 -9.88
N ALA A 42 3.34 -19.67 -9.31
CA ALA A 42 3.19 -21.07 -8.93
C ALA A 42 2.33 -21.29 -7.68
N ASN A 43 2.05 -20.24 -6.91
CA ASN A 43 1.33 -20.31 -5.64
C ASN A 43 0.11 -19.35 -5.64
N PRO A 44 -1.05 -19.77 -6.18
CA PRO A 44 -2.19 -18.86 -6.43
C PRO A 44 -2.77 -18.15 -5.21
N GLY A 45 -2.52 -18.64 -4.01
CA GLY A 45 -2.96 -17.99 -2.77
C GLY A 45 -2.03 -16.89 -2.27
N TRP A 46 -0.84 -16.72 -2.86
CA TRP A 46 0.10 -15.67 -2.47
C TRP A 46 -0.09 -14.40 -3.28
N GLU A 47 0.05 -13.28 -2.62
CA GLU A 47 0.01 -11.93 -3.19
C GLU A 47 1.40 -11.27 -3.06
N VAL A 48 1.59 -10.15 -3.73
CA VAL A 48 2.89 -9.47 -3.74
C VAL A 48 2.75 -7.96 -3.70
N VAL A 49 3.56 -7.30 -2.88
CA VAL A 49 3.77 -5.85 -2.94
C VAL A 49 4.79 -5.54 -4.04
N ALA A 50 4.45 -4.63 -4.94
CA ALA A 50 5.31 -4.15 -6.01
C ALA A 50 5.59 -2.65 -5.84
N LEU A 51 6.85 -2.32 -5.56
CA LEU A 51 7.32 -0.96 -5.35
C LEU A 51 7.55 -0.28 -6.71
N LEU A 52 7.12 0.97 -6.86
CA LEU A 52 7.36 1.78 -8.06
C LEU A 52 8.77 2.38 -8.08
N GLY A 53 9.77 1.50 -8.04
CA GLY A 53 11.19 1.82 -8.09
C GLY A 53 11.94 0.91 -9.05
N ASP A 54 13.06 1.39 -9.58
CA ASP A 54 13.94 0.71 -10.52
C ASP A 54 15.42 0.85 -10.11
N ASP A 55 16.34 0.38 -10.95
CA ASP A 55 17.79 0.46 -10.72
C ASP A 55 18.32 1.91 -10.58
N THR A 56 17.56 2.91 -10.99
CA THR A 56 17.91 4.32 -10.80
C THR A 56 17.43 4.89 -9.48
N GLY A 57 16.66 4.11 -8.72
CA GLY A 57 16.07 4.47 -7.43
C GLY A 57 14.59 4.81 -7.52
N ILE A 58 14.13 5.75 -6.69
CA ILE A 58 12.73 6.18 -6.66
C ILE A 58 12.49 7.27 -7.72
N PRO A 59 11.63 7.02 -8.73
CA PRO A 59 11.35 8.01 -9.75
C PRO A 59 10.68 9.27 -9.19
N GLN A 60 11.16 10.43 -9.60
CA GLN A 60 10.80 11.73 -9.02
C GLN A 60 9.59 12.40 -9.71
N THR A 61 8.96 11.75 -10.69
CA THR A 61 7.77 12.28 -11.38
C THR A 61 6.69 11.22 -11.50
N ALA A 62 5.43 11.65 -11.55
CA ALA A 62 4.30 10.76 -11.76
C ALA A 62 4.44 9.94 -13.05
N GLU A 63 4.85 10.58 -14.15
CA GLU A 63 5.07 9.92 -15.44
C GLU A 63 6.06 8.76 -15.33
N LYS A 64 7.22 8.97 -14.68
CA LYS A 64 8.22 7.93 -14.51
C LYS A 64 7.75 6.80 -13.59
N ARG A 65 7.01 7.12 -12.51
CA ARG A 65 6.41 6.08 -11.65
C ARG A 65 5.39 5.24 -12.40
N LEU A 66 4.57 5.88 -13.23
CA LEU A 66 3.61 5.17 -14.08
C LEU A 66 4.29 4.35 -15.18
N ALA A 67 5.46 4.76 -15.67
CA ALA A 67 6.27 3.94 -16.58
C ALA A 67 6.77 2.67 -15.89
N VAL A 68 7.34 2.78 -14.68
CA VAL A 68 7.73 1.60 -13.86
C VAL A 68 6.51 0.71 -13.57
N PHE A 69 5.37 1.30 -13.25
CA PHE A 69 4.12 0.55 -13.08
C PHE A 69 3.77 -0.27 -14.34
N ALA A 70 3.85 0.34 -15.52
CA ALA A 70 3.54 -0.35 -16.78
C ALA A 70 4.50 -1.52 -17.04
N GLU A 71 5.78 -1.38 -16.73
CA GLU A 71 6.77 -2.45 -16.83
C GLU A 71 6.47 -3.60 -15.86
N ILE A 72 6.12 -3.31 -14.61
CA ILE A 72 5.71 -4.31 -13.62
C ILE A 72 4.48 -5.08 -14.12
N MET A 73 3.48 -4.38 -14.68
CA MET A 73 2.26 -5.01 -15.20
C MET A 73 2.53 -5.87 -16.43
N GLU A 74 3.45 -5.47 -17.30
CA GLU A 74 3.88 -6.32 -18.43
C GLU A 74 4.58 -7.61 -17.94
N LYS A 75 5.44 -7.50 -16.94
CA LYS A 75 6.03 -8.67 -16.27
C LYS A 75 4.96 -9.56 -15.62
N ALA A 76 4.03 -8.98 -14.88
CA ALA A 76 2.93 -9.73 -14.27
C ALA A 76 2.13 -10.53 -15.30
N LYS A 77 1.83 -9.91 -16.44
CA LYS A 77 1.17 -10.58 -17.57
C LYS A 77 1.98 -11.74 -18.14
N GLN A 78 3.31 -11.59 -18.30
CA GLN A 78 4.20 -12.65 -18.76
C GLN A 78 4.18 -13.88 -17.84
N TYR A 79 4.07 -13.65 -16.53
CA TYR A 79 3.97 -14.71 -15.51
C TYR A 79 2.52 -15.16 -15.23
N ASN A 80 1.51 -14.63 -15.93
CA ASN A 80 0.09 -14.89 -15.71
C ASN A 80 -0.37 -14.61 -14.26
N ILE A 81 0.14 -13.55 -13.64
CA ILE A 81 -0.29 -13.10 -12.33
C ILE A 81 -1.49 -12.17 -12.50
N ASP A 82 -2.61 -12.51 -11.83
CA ASP A 82 -3.80 -11.66 -11.85
C ASP A 82 -3.52 -10.32 -11.14
N PRO A 83 -3.92 -9.17 -11.72
CA PRO A 83 -3.76 -7.86 -11.07
C PRO A 83 -4.32 -7.77 -9.65
N SER A 84 -5.39 -8.50 -9.33
CA SER A 84 -5.97 -8.54 -7.97
C SER A 84 -5.06 -9.17 -6.90
N ARG A 85 -3.93 -9.72 -7.31
CA ARG A 85 -2.92 -10.30 -6.41
C ARG A 85 -1.70 -9.39 -6.24
N ILE A 86 -1.75 -8.18 -6.78
CA ILE A 86 -0.65 -7.22 -6.76
C ILE A 86 -1.06 -6.00 -5.94
N HIS A 87 -0.22 -5.64 -4.99
CA HIS A 87 -0.34 -4.43 -4.19
C HIS A 87 0.73 -3.45 -4.64
N ILE A 88 0.34 -2.41 -5.35
CA ILE A 88 1.27 -1.38 -5.80
C ILE A 88 1.59 -0.43 -4.65
N ASP A 89 2.87 -0.28 -4.32
CA ASP A 89 3.34 0.77 -3.42
C ASP A 89 3.94 1.90 -4.27
N PRO A 90 3.31 3.08 -4.27
CA PRO A 90 3.81 4.23 -5.03
C PRO A 90 5.09 4.85 -4.45
N LEU A 91 5.62 4.31 -3.35
CA LEU A 91 6.79 4.80 -2.62
C LEU A 91 6.58 6.21 -2.06
N ILE A 92 5.97 6.28 -0.88
CA ILE A 92 5.74 7.55 -0.19
C ILE A 92 7.05 8.12 0.32
N GLU A 93 7.39 9.30 -0.14
CA GLU A 93 8.55 10.06 0.29
C GLU A 93 8.20 11.09 1.37
N MET A 94 9.22 11.68 1.99
CA MET A 94 9.03 12.65 3.07
C MET A 94 8.41 13.95 2.54
N LEU A 95 7.33 14.40 3.16
CA LEU A 95 6.66 15.66 2.77
C LEU A 95 7.62 16.87 2.83
N CYS A 96 8.54 16.89 3.78
CA CYS A 96 9.49 18.01 3.94
C CYS A 96 10.53 18.10 2.82
N THR A 97 10.61 17.14 1.91
CA THR A 97 11.48 17.15 0.73
C THR A 97 10.70 17.32 -0.59
N SER A 98 9.38 17.41 -0.52
CA SER A 98 8.50 17.55 -1.69
C SER A 98 8.11 19.02 -1.88
N GLU A 99 8.24 19.54 -3.10
CA GLU A 99 7.77 20.89 -3.48
C GLU A 99 6.24 20.90 -3.69
N ASP A 100 5.68 19.81 -4.22
CA ASP A 100 4.27 19.71 -4.60
C ASP A 100 3.40 18.95 -3.57
N GLY A 101 3.95 18.74 -2.36
CA GLY A 101 3.27 17.98 -1.32
C GLY A 101 2.99 16.54 -1.77
N ILE A 102 1.73 16.12 -1.74
CA ILE A 102 1.33 14.77 -2.14
C ILE A 102 0.69 14.70 -3.53
N SER A 103 0.70 15.80 -4.30
CA SER A 103 -0.01 15.89 -5.59
C SER A 103 0.43 14.80 -6.56
N MET A 104 1.73 14.56 -6.68
CA MET A 104 2.28 13.49 -7.51
C MET A 104 1.79 12.10 -7.08
N ILE A 105 1.76 11.81 -5.77
CA ILE A 105 1.29 10.52 -5.25
C ILE A 105 -0.18 10.32 -5.50
N VAL A 106 -1.01 11.36 -5.30
CA VAL A 106 -2.45 11.34 -5.59
C VAL A 106 -2.70 11.08 -7.08
N GLU A 107 -1.93 11.71 -7.97
CA GLU A 107 -2.00 11.50 -9.42
C GLU A 107 -1.67 10.03 -9.77
N VAL A 108 -0.57 9.48 -9.24
CA VAL A 108 -0.17 8.09 -9.48
C VAL A 108 -1.24 7.11 -9.01
N ILE A 109 -1.71 7.24 -7.76
CA ILE A 109 -2.75 6.37 -7.19
C ILE A 109 -4.03 6.43 -8.02
N SER A 110 -4.52 7.63 -8.33
CA SER A 110 -5.77 7.84 -9.07
C SER A 110 -5.69 7.27 -10.49
N THR A 111 -4.53 7.44 -11.15
CA THR A 111 -4.30 6.93 -12.50
C THR A 111 -4.29 5.41 -12.52
N ILE A 112 -3.58 4.78 -11.58
CA ILE A 112 -3.52 3.32 -11.46
C ILE A 112 -4.91 2.75 -11.15
N ARG A 113 -5.62 3.31 -10.17
CA ARG A 113 -6.97 2.87 -9.80
C ARG A 113 -7.95 2.94 -10.97
N LYS A 114 -7.87 3.99 -11.77
CA LYS A 114 -8.72 4.16 -12.95
C LYS A 114 -8.44 3.12 -14.05
N GLN A 115 -7.18 2.76 -14.24
CA GLN A 115 -6.77 1.81 -15.27
C GLN A 115 -6.97 0.35 -14.84
N TYR A 116 -6.74 0.06 -13.56
CA TYR A 116 -6.81 -1.28 -12.97
C TYR A 116 -7.66 -1.27 -11.69
N PRO A 117 -8.99 -1.33 -11.81
CA PRO A 117 -9.89 -1.24 -10.65
C PRO A 117 -9.69 -2.33 -9.60
N THR A 118 -9.19 -3.50 -10.00
CA THR A 118 -9.01 -4.68 -9.13
C THR A 118 -7.64 -4.79 -8.49
N ILE A 119 -6.67 -3.97 -8.93
CA ILE A 119 -5.32 -3.96 -8.32
C ILE A 119 -5.40 -3.34 -6.93
N HIS A 120 -4.61 -3.83 -5.99
CA HIS A 120 -4.49 -3.19 -4.69
C HIS A 120 -3.43 -2.09 -4.71
N ILE A 121 -3.63 -1.05 -3.93
CA ILE A 121 -2.67 0.05 -3.75
C ILE A 121 -2.38 0.17 -2.26
N THR A 122 -1.12 0.00 -1.89
CA THR A 122 -0.66 0.02 -0.51
C THR A 122 0.36 1.13 -0.26
N ALA A 123 0.51 1.53 1.00
CA ALA A 123 1.54 2.49 1.37
C ALA A 123 1.98 2.33 2.83
N ALA A 124 3.26 2.60 3.11
CA ALA A 124 3.75 2.82 4.45
C ALA A 124 3.43 4.27 4.86
N VAL A 125 2.27 4.48 5.50
CA VAL A 125 1.70 5.80 5.80
C VAL A 125 2.67 6.71 6.56
N SER A 126 3.45 6.16 7.50
CA SER A 126 4.32 6.97 8.36
C SER A 126 5.51 7.61 7.65
N ASN A 127 5.84 7.19 6.42
CA ASN A 127 6.97 7.75 5.66
C ASN A 127 6.76 9.24 5.34
N ILE A 128 5.51 9.63 5.05
CA ILE A 128 5.17 11.01 4.70
C ILE A 128 5.62 12.03 5.75
N SER A 129 5.63 11.64 7.01
CA SER A 129 5.86 12.54 8.14
C SER A 129 7.28 12.50 8.72
N PHE A 130 8.21 11.78 8.11
CA PHE A 130 9.59 11.76 8.61
C PHE A 130 10.16 13.17 8.70
N ASN A 131 10.93 13.44 9.76
CA ASN A 131 11.55 14.73 10.09
C ASN A 131 10.57 15.88 10.37
N LEU A 132 9.26 15.61 10.48
CA LEU A 132 8.27 16.64 10.82
C LEU A 132 7.87 16.56 12.30
N PRO A 133 7.56 17.70 12.93
CA PRO A 133 6.93 17.71 14.24
C PRO A 133 5.47 17.22 14.15
N VAL A 134 4.92 16.74 15.27
CA VAL A 134 3.52 16.31 15.37
C VAL A 134 3.11 15.35 14.24
N ARG A 135 3.93 14.37 13.96
CA ARG A 135 3.80 13.40 12.85
C ARG A 135 2.40 12.82 12.71
N LYS A 136 1.70 12.63 13.84
CA LYS A 136 0.34 12.09 13.88
C LYS A 136 -0.62 12.87 12.98
N LEU A 137 -0.59 14.21 13.04
CA LEU A 137 -1.51 15.05 12.23
C LEU A 137 -1.25 14.86 10.73
N VAL A 138 0.02 14.82 10.34
CA VAL A 138 0.42 14.61 8.94
C VAL A 138 -0.02 13.23 8.45
N ASN A 139 0.22 12.19 9.25
CA ASN A 139 -0.19 10.82 8.91
C ASN A 139 -1.71 10.70 8.75
N LEU A 140 -2.49 11.28 9.65
CA LEU A 140 -3.95 11.27 9.57
C LEU A 140 -4.45 12.00 8.31
N GLY A 141 -3.96 13.22 8.06
CA GLY A 141 -4.33 13.98 6.85
C GLY A 141 -3.95 13.28 5.55
N PHE A 142 -2.73 12.72 5.49
CA PHE A 142 -2.28 11.94 4.35
C PHE A 142 -3.17 10.73 4.09
N THR A 143 -3.53 9.98 5.13
CA THR A 143 -4.37 8.79 4.99
C THR A 143 -5.71 9.10 4.33
N VAL A 144 -6.40 10.17 4.76
CA VAL A 144 -7.68 10.60 4.14
C VAL A 144 -7.49 10.91 2.65
N LEU A 145 -6.46 11.69 2.31
CA LEU A 145 -6.23 12.11 0.93
C LEU A 145 -5.83 10.92 0.04
N ALA A 146 -5.02 10.00 0.56
CA ALA A 146 -4.61 8.80 -0.15
C ALA A 146 -5.79 7.82 -0.38
N MET A 147 -6.64 7.61 0.64
CA MET A 147 -7.87 6.82 0.51
C MET A 147 -8.82 7.42 -0.52
N ASN A 148 -9.00 8.74 -0.51
CA ASN A 148 -9.81 9.43 -1.52
C ASN A 148 -9.23 9.28 -2.94
N ALA A 149 -7.92 9.14 -3.08
CA ALA A 149 -7.28 8.87 -4.36
C ALA A 149 -7.40 7.40 -4.81
N GLY A 150 -7.70 6.46 -3.91
CA GLY A 150 -7.88 5.05 -4.20
C GLY A 150 -6.94 4.08 -3.46
N LEU A 151 -6.21 4.55 -2.43
CA LEU A 151 -5.47 3.66 -1.53
C LEU A 151 -6.47 2.74 -0.81
N ASP A 152 -6.24 1.42 -0.83
CA ASP A 152 -7.13 0.42 -0.23
C ASP A 152 -6.42 -0.53 0.75
N SER A 153 -5.13 -0.38 0.92
CA SER A 153 -4.37 -1.07 1.95
C SER A 153 -3.23 -0.20 2.48
N ALA A 154 -2.74 -0.49 3.68
CA ALA A 154 -1.68 0.31 4.28
C ALA A 154 -0.83 -0.48 5.28
N ILE A 155 0.44 -0.10 5.40
CA ILE A 155 1.31 -0.52 6.49
C ILE A 155 1.23 0.57 7.57
N LEU A 156 0.59 0.23 8.69
CA LEU A 156 0.36 1.13 9.82
C LEU A 156 0.23 0.35 11.14
N ASP A 157 0.18 1.05 12.26
CA ASP A 157 -0.08 0.46 13.56
C ASP A 157 -1.60 0.30 13.79
N PRO A 158 -2.14 -0.92 13.77
CA PRO A 158 -3.57 -1.17 13.95
C PRO A 158 -4.06 -0.91 15.39
N LEU A 159 -3.14 -0.73 16.35
CA LEU A 159 -3.48 -0.36 17.72
C LEU A 159 -3.65 1.16 17.90
N ASN A 160 -3.28 1.94 16.89
CA ASN A 160 -3.50 3.39 16.89
C ASN A 160 -4.98 3.70 16.65
N ARG A 161 -5.73 3.87 17.74
CA ARG A 161 -7.19 4.08 17.72
C ARG A 161 -7.64 5.30 16.92
N ASP A 162 -6.84 6.37 16.91
CA ASP A 162 -7.18 7.57 16.12
C ASP A 162 -7.02 7.28 14.62
N MET A 163 -5.99 6.55 14.22
CA MET A 163 -5.79 6.13 12.84
C MET A 163 -6.92 5.18 12.40
N MET A 164 -7.23 4.17 13.21
CA MET A 164 -8.33 3.24 12.89
C MET A 164 -9.67 3.97 12.84
N GLY A 165 -9.94 4.86 13.79
CA GLY A 165 -11.16 5.68 13.78
C GLY A 165 -11.27 6.56 12.53
N LEU A 166 -10.14 7.13 12.08
CA LEU A 166 -10.09 7.91 10.86
C LEU A 166 -10.39 7.05 9.61
N ILE A 167 -9.85 5.84 9.54
CA ILE A 167 -10.08 4.91 8.41
C ILE A 167 -11.58 4.60 8.31
N TYR A 168 -12.22 4.12 9.38
CA TYR A 168 -13.66 3.86 9.39
C TYR A 168 -14.49 5.08 9.00
N ALA A 169 -14.13 6.26 9.55
CA ALA A 169 -14.82 7.50 9.20
C ALA A 169 -14.64 7.88 7.73
N THR A 170 -13.44 7.66 7.18
CA THR A 170 -13.15 7.97 5.77
C THR A 170 -13.88 7.01 4.83
N GLU A 171 -13.95 5.72 5.15
CA GLU A 171 -14.74 4.75 4.39
C GLU A 171 -16.21 5.15 4.34
N ALA A 172 -16.80 5.53 5.48
CA ALA A 172 -18.17 6.03 5.53
C ALA A 172 -18.36 7.31 4.69
N LEU A 173 -17.41 8.27 4.74
CA LEU A 173 -17.45 9.50 3.95
C LEU A 173 -17.32 9.25 2.44
N LEU A 174 -16.58 8.22 2.05
CA LEU A 174 -16.42 7.81 0.65
C LEU A 174 -17.57 6.94 0.12
N GLY A 175 -18.56 6.63 0.96
CA GLY A 175 -19.71 5.77 0.59
C GLY A 175 -19.34 4.30 0.46
N LEU A 176 -18.27 3.85 1.12
CA LEU A 176 -17.81 2.46 1.16
C LEU A 176 -18.41 1.69 2.34
N ASP A 177 -19.03 2.40 3.29
CA ASP A 177 -19.71 1.85 4.47
C ASP A 177 -21.20 2.22 4.43
N ASP A 178 -22.04 1.27 4.05
CA ASP A 178 -23.48 1.47 3.92
C ASP A 178 -24.11 1.87 5.27
N TYR A 179 -24.73 3.04 5.28
CA TYR A 179 -25.39 3.61 6.47
C TYR A 179 -24.47 3.75 7.70
N CYS A 180 -23.16 3.85 7.52
CA CYS A 180 -22.14 3.92 8.57
C CYS A 180 -22.17 2.72 9.53
N MET A 181 -22.56 1.55 9.07
CA MET A 181 -22.76 0.37 9.93
C MET A 181 -21.44 -0.14 10.50
N GLU A 182 -20.38 -0.18 9.69
CA GLU A 182 -19.06 -0.60 10.16
C GLU A 182 -18.45 0.41 11.14
N TYR A 183 -18.58 1.70 10.88
CA TYR A 183 -18.16 2.77 11.80
C TYR A 183 -18.87 2.67 13.16
N ILE A 184 -20.21 2.45 13.15
CA ILE A 184 -21.00 2.31 14.37
C ILE A 184 -20.62 1.03 15.12
N SER A 185 -20.41 -0.08 14.42
CA SER A 185 -20.00 -1.36 15.02
C SER A 185 -18.64 -1.25 15.67
N ALA A 186 -17.65 -0.66 14.96
CA ALA A 186 -16.32 -0.43 15.50
C ALA A 186 -16.31 0.40 16.79
N TYR A 187 -17.19 1.41 16.88
CA TYR A 187 -17.38 2.17 18.11
C TYR A 187 -18.01 1.35 19.24
N ARG A 188 -19.05 0.57 18.94
CA ARG A 188 -19.73 -0.29 19.93
C ARG A 188 -18.82 -1.37 20.49
N GLU A 189 -17.98 -1.95 19.65
CA GLU A 189 -16.98 -2.96 20.00
C GLU A 189 -15.76 -2.35 20.73
N GLY A 190 -15.68 -1.03 20.82
CA GLY A 190 -14.60 -0.34 21.49
C GLY A 190 -13.29 -0.33 20.71
N LEU A 191 -13.33 -0.56 19.40
CA LEU A 191 -12.15 -0.52 18.52
C LEU A 191 -11.69 0.91 18.25
N ILE A 192 -12.63 1.86 18.22
CA ILE A 192 -12.38 3.28 17.97
C ILE A 192 -12.97 4.17 19.09
N GLY A 193 -12.62 5.46 19.06
CA GLY A 193 -13.06 6.42 20.06
C GLY A 193 -12.28 6.32 21.39
N PRO A 194 -12.71 7.02 22.45
CA PRO A 194 -12.02 7.02 23.74
C PRO A 194 -12.06 5.64 24.40
N VAL A 195 -10.98 5.28 25.08
CA VAL A 195 -10.96 4.07 25.90
C VAL A 195 -11.96 4.25 27.04
N LYS A 196 -12.94 3.35 27.16
CA LYS A 196 -13.83 3.34 28.33
C LYS A 196 -13.00 2.99 29.56
N THR A 197 -12.80 3.94 30.45
CA THR A 197 -12.31 3.67 31.83
C THR A 197 -13.48 3.06 32.59
N GLU A 198 -13.28 1.86 33.11
CA GLU A 198 -14.18 1.25 34.10
C GLU A 198 -14.20 2.08 35.39
#